data_37aff069d6931f2673f3b70552594c33
#
_entry.id   37aff069d6931f2673f3b70552594c33
#
_cell.length_a   1.000
_cell.length_b   1.000
_cell.length_c   1.000
_cell.angle_alpha   90.00
_cell.angle_beta   90.00
_cell.angle_gamma   90.00
#
_symmetry.space_group_name_H-M   'P 1'
#
loop_
_entity.id
_entity.type
_entity.pdbx_description
1 polymer ?
#
loop_
_entity_poly.entity_id
_entity_poly.type
_entity_poly.pdbx_seq_one_letter_code
_entity_poly.pdbx_strand_id
1 'polypeptide(L)'
;MARIDLKPGALTAPLPPVLVTVKSRGVSNIITIGWTGILATNPPKTYVSVRPSRHSHEMLKESGEFVINLAPTSLAPAVDYCGIYTGAKVNKFEKCALTETESKVVGAPTIAECPIAIECRVTEVIPMGTHDVFMADIVGISCDESLMDKNGKIHYDKADLLAYVHGEYFSLGDRVGRFGFSTDKGCNPALRLEKRRAKPERKAQNKGKRPNGGRKK
;
A
#
# COMPACT_ATOMS: atom_id res chain seq x y z
N MET A 1 -5.73 8.68 30.33
CA MET A 1 -6.60 7.84 29.49
C MET A 1 -6.64 6.45 30.10
N ALA A 2 -7.84 5.87 30.29
CA ALA A 2 -7.97 4.46 30.67
C ALA A 2 -7.63 3.57 29.46
N ARG A 3 -6.95 2.46 29.70
CA ARG A 3 -6.65 1.42 28.69
C ARG A 3 -7.41 0.16 29.05
N ILE A 4 -7.80 -0.59 28.05
CA ILE A 4 -8.37 -1.93 28.21
C ILE A 4 -7.41 -2.94 27.60
N ASP A 5 -7.31 -4.11 28.20
CA ASP A 5 -6.47 -5.19 27.68
C ASP A 5 -7.22 -5.96 26.59
N LEU A 6 -6.54 -6.24 25.50
CA LEU A 6 -7.05 -7.01 24.37
C LEU A 6 -6.27 -8.30 24.22
N LYS A 7 -6.88 -9.32 23.60
CA LYS A 7 -6.16 -10.54 23.21
C LYS A 7 -5.10 -10.20 22.17
N PRO A 8 -3.96 -10.92 22.15
CA PRO A 8 -2.95 -10.75 21.10
C PRO A 8 -3.55 -10.88 19.70
N GLY A 9 -3.17 -9.97 18.80
CA GLY A 9 -3.67 -9.93 17.42
C GLY A 9 -2.80 -9.06 16.52
N ALA A 10 -2.98 -9.20 15.21
CA ALA A 10 -2.24 -8.43 14.19
C ALA A 10 -2.85 -7.02 14.06
N LEU A 11 -2.54 -6.14 15.01
CA LEU A 11 -3.18 -4.81 15.15
C LEU A 11 -2.29 -3.62 14.75
N THR A 12 -1.13 -3.86 14.14
CA THR A 12 -0.27 -2.77 13.67
C THR A 12 -0.98 -1.99 12.57
N ALA A 13 -1.12 -0.68 12.74
CA ALA A 13 -1.75 0.22 11.78
C ALA A 13 -1.21 1.66 11.94
N PRO A 14 -1.24 2.48 10.87
CA PRO A 14 -1.68 2.18 9.51
C PRO A 14 -0.65 1.32 8.75
N LEU A 15 -1.14 0.56 7.76
CA LEU A 15 -0.31 -0.23 6.84
C LEU A 15 -0.46 0.31 5.42
N PRO A 16 0.55 0.16 4.54
CA PRO A 16 0.41 0.44 3.12
C PRO A 16 -0.31 -0.75 2.45
N PRO A 17 -1.53 -0.60 1.92
CA PRO A 17 -2.15 -1.64 1.12
C PRO A 17 -1.59 -1.55 -0.30
N VAL A 18 -0.61 -2.40 -0.62
CA VAL A 18 0.07 -2.38 -1.92
C VAL A 18 -0.51 -3.41 -2.88
N LEU A 19 -0.46 -3.10 -4.19
CA LEU A 19 -0.74 -4.07 -5.25
C LEU A 19 0.57 -4.77 -5.64
N VAL A 20 0.68 -6.05 -5.26
CA VAL A 20 1.84 -6.86 -5.64
C VAL A 20 1.53 -7.60 -6.92
N THR A 21 2.35 -7.36 -7.95
CA THR A 21 2.29 -8.07 -9.22
C THR A 21 3.35 -9.16 -9.27
N VAL A 22 2.99 -10.26 -9.91
CA VAL A 22 3.85 -11.43 -10.13
C VAL A 22 3.55 -11.98 -11.52
N LYS A 23 4.56 -12.54 -12.18
CA LYS A 23 4.40 -13.24 -13.46
C LYS A 23 5.08 -14.60 -13.40
N SER A 24 4.34 -15.65 -13.71
CA SER A 24 4.85 -17.02 -13.79
C SER A 24 4.25 -17.70 -15.00
N ARG A 25 5.07 -18.47 -15.73
CA ARG A 25 4.67 -19.21 -16.94
C ARG A 25 3.91 -18.36 -17.99
N GLY A 26 4.31 -17.10 -18.13
CA GLY A 26 3.71 -16.15 -19.07
C GLY A 26 2.40 -15.52 -18.62
N VAL A 27 1.88 -15.86 -17.42
CA VAL A 27 0.65 -15.31 -16.85
C VAL A 27 0.98 -14.30 -15.74
N SER A 28 0.40 -13.11 -15.81
CA SER A 28 0.51 -12.08 -14.79
C SER A 28 -0.65 -12.14 -13.82
N ASN A 29 -0.40 -11.84 -12.56
CA ASN A 29 -1.44 -11.73 -11.52
C ASN A 29 -1.14 -10.58 -10.56
N ILE A 30 -2.20 -10.12 -9.88
CA ILE A 30 -2.13 -9.08 -8.85
C ILE A 30 -2.70 -9.63 -7.54
N ILE A 31 -2.07 -9.27 -6.41
CA ILE A 31 -2.61 -9.51 -5.07
C ILE A 31 -2.41 -8.27 -4.21
N THR A 32 -3.41 -7.91 -3.42
CA THR A 32 -3.26 -6.87 -2.40
C THR A 32 -2.59 -7.43 -1.17
N ILE A 33 -1.53 -6.80 -0.74
CA ILE A 33 -0.76 -7.13 0.46
C ILE A 33 -0.73 -5.90 1.38
N GLY A 34 -1.20 -6.07 2.62
CA GLY A 34 -1.02 -5.09 3.69
C GLY A 34 0.21 -5.38 4.55
N TRP A 35 0.70 -6.63 4.53
CA TRP A 35 1.82 -7.02 5.38
C TRP A 35 3.11 -7.02 4.57
N THR A 36 3.68 -5.82 4.48
CA THR A 36 4.93 -5.49 3.80
C THR A 36 5.63 -4.34 4.51
N GLY A 37 6.90 -4.16 4.26
CA GLY A 37 7.69 -3.07 4.84
C GLY A 37 9.16 -3.14 4.46
N ILE A 38 9.95 -2.19 4.97
CA ILE A 38 11.40 -2.13 4.75
C ILE A 38 12.10 -2.95 5.82
N LEU A 39 13.03 -3.83 5.40
CA LEU A 39 13.87 -4.63 6.29
C LEU A 39 15.25 -4.02 6.51
N ALA A 40 15.87 -3.50 5.45
CA ALA A 40 17.19 -2.90 5.49
C ALA A 40 17.34 -1.80 4.44
N THR A 41 18.28 -0.89 4.67
CA THR A 41 18.55 0.23 3.75
C THR A 41 19.79 0.01 2.88
N ASN A 42 20.77 -0.76 3.36
CA ASN A 42 21.98 -1.08 2.61
C ASN A 42 22.47 -2.50 2.95
N PRO A 43 22.33 -3.49 2.04
CA PRO A 43 21.57 -3.40 0.80
C PRO A 43 20.07 -3.16 1.06
N PRO A 44 19.33 -2.53 0.12
CA PRO A 44 17.91 -2.25 0.32
C PRO A 44 17.09 -3.54 0.24
N LYS A 45 16.35 -3.86 1.31
CA LYS A 45 15.55 -5.08 1.44
C LYS A 45 14.12 -4.80 1.88
N THR A 46 13.21 -5.59 1.38
CA THR A 46 11.78 -5.57 1.70
C THR A 46 11.24 -6.98 1.87
N TYR A 47 9.95 -7.09 2.16
CA TYR A 47 9.25 -8.37 2.23
C TYR A 47 7.78 -8.21 1.83
N VAL A 48 7.18 -9.33 1.45
CA VAL A 48 5.72 -9.49 1.37
C VAL A 48 5.34 -10.78 2.11
N SER A 49 4.28 -10.71 2.94
CA SER A 49 3.80 -11.87 3.70
C SER A 49 2.50 -12.37 3.07
N VAL A 50 2.52 -13.61 2.58
CA VAL A 50 1.47 -14.19 1.73
C VAL A 50 1.02 -15.54 2.30
N ARG A 51 -0.31 -15.74 2.36
CA ARG A 51 -0.86 -17.05 2.75
C ARG A 51 -0.60 -18.09 1.66
N PRO A 52 -0.21 -19.34 2.01
CA PRO A 52 -0.03 -20.43 1.04
C PRO A 52 -1.30 -20.72 0.20
N SER A 53 -2.48 -20.43 0.73
CA SER A 53 -3.75 -20.61 0.01
C SER A 53 -4.01 -19.56 -1.10
N ARG A 54 -3.19 -18.50 -1.19
CA ARG A 54 -3.34 -17.48 -2.24
C ARG A 54 -2.69 -17.93 -3.54
N HIS A 55 -3.39 -17.76 -4.66
CA HIS A 55 -2.88 -18.11 -5.99
C HIS A 55 -1.50 -17.51 -6.30
N SER A 56 -1.26 -16.25 -5.89
CA SER A 56 0.04 -15.60 -6.07
C SER A 56 1.18 -16.24 -5.28
N HIS A 57 0.90 -17.04 -4.24
CA HIS A 57 1.94 -17.66 -3.41
C HIS A 57 2.83 -18.61 -4.22
N GLU A 58 2.23 -19.56 -4.96
CA GLU A 58 2.98 -20.47 -5.82
C GLU A 58 3.68 -19.72 -6.96
N MET A 59 3.02 -18.72 -7.53
CA MET A 59 3.62 -17.89 -8.58
C MET A 59 4.88 -17.16 -8.08
N LEU A 60 4.87 -16.64 -6.84
CA LEU A 60 6.03 -16.02 -6.19
C LEU A 60 7.17 -17.01 -5.96
N LYS A 61 6.85 -18.24 -5.55
CA LYS A 61 7.85 -19.32 -5.36
C LYS A 61 8.48 -19.72 -6.68
N GLU A 62 7.70 -19.81 -7.74
CA GLU A 62 8.17 -20.21 -9.06
C GLU A 62 9.01 -19.13 -9.74
N SER A 63 8.55 -17.87 -9.70
CA SER A 63 9.24 -16.78 -10.39
C SER A 63 10.42 -16.23 -9.61
N GLY A 64 10.34 -16.22 -8.28
CA GLY A 64 11.32 -15.56 -7.43
C GLY A 64 11.35 -14.03 -7.58
N GLU A 65 10.37 -13.43 -8.27
CA GLU A 65 10.33 -12.01 -8.59
C GLU A 65 8.93 -11.43 -8.40
N PHE A 66 8.85 -10.18 -7.98
CA PHE A 66 7.59 -9.45 -7.87
C PHE A 66 7.83 -7.93 -7.93
N VAL A 67 6.74 -7.18 -8.13
CA VAL A 67 6.77 -5.72 -8.01
C VAL A 67 5.76 -5.27 -6.96
N ILE A 68 6.18 -4.38 -6.07
CA ILE A 68 5.31 -3.67 -5.14
C ILE A 68 4.89 -2.36 -5.80
N ASN A 69 3.61 -2.24 -6.14
CA ASN A 69 3.02 -1.04 -6.70
C ASN A 69 2.29 -0.27 -5.61
N LEU A 70 2.71 0.96 -5.32
CA LEU A 70 2.07 1.82 -4.31
C LEU A 70 0.79 2.42 -4.90
N ALA A 71 -0.35 2.05 -4.33
CA ALA A 71 -1.65 2.43 -4.87
C ALA A 71 -2.09 3.82 -4.38
N PRO A 72 -2.53 4.71 -5.28
CA PRO A 72 -3.21 5.96 -4.90
C PRO A 72 -4.63 5.69 -4.40
N THR A 73 -5.24 6.68 -3.72
CA THR A 73 -6.61 6.56 -3.17
C THR A 73 -7.66 6.29 -4.23
N SER A 74 -7.47 6.74 -5.46
CA SER A 74 -8.34 6.47 -6.61
C SER A 74 -8.44 4.98 -6.94
N LEU A 75 -7.44 4.18 -6.60
CA LEU A 75 -7.42 2.73 -6.81
C LEU A 75 -7.96 1.93 -5.61
N ALA A 76 -8.55 2.55 -4.58
CA ALA A 76 -9.09 1.83 -3.42
C ALA A 76 -10.04 0.68 -3.80
N PRO A 77 -10.98 0.81 -4.77
CA PRO A 77 -11.81 -0.31 -5.20
C PRO A 77 -11.02 -1.47 -5.82
N ALA A 78 -9.97 -1.18 -6.60
CA ALA A 78 -9.11 -2.20 -7.20
C ALA A 78 -8.24 -2.90 -6.14
N VAL A 79 -7.73 -2.14 -5.16
CA VAL A 79 -6.99 -2.67 -4.01
C VAL A 79 -7.85 -3.66 -3.22
N ASP A 80 -9.09 -3.29 -2.90
CA ASP A 80 -10.02 -4.17 -2.19
C ASP A 80 -10.32 -5.43 -3.01
N TYR A 81 -10.71 -5.25 -4.28
CA TYR A 81 -11.02 -6.36 -5.20
C TYR A 81 -9.87 -7.35 -5.32
N CYS A 82 -8.64 -6.87 -5.54
CA CYS A 82 -7.45 -7.71 -5.70
C CYS A 82 -7.08 -8.48 -4.41
N GLY A 83 -7.50 -7.99 -3.25
CA GLY A 83 -7.34 -8.66 -1.96
C GLY A 83 -8.35 -9.78 -1.72
N ILE A 84 -9.57 -9.67 -2.26
CA ILE A 84 -10.67 -10.60 -2.03
C ILE A 84 -10.65 -11.73 -3.05
N TYR A 85 -10.65 -11.41 -4.35
CA TYR A 85 -10.80 -12.39 -5.42
C TYR A 85 -9.49 -13.12 -5.74
N THR A 86 -9.61 -14.39 -6.17
CA THR A 86 -8.45 -15.19 -6.57
C THR A 86 -8.14 -15.03 -8.06
N GLY A 87 -6.86 -14.83 -8.38
CA GLY A 87 -6.38 -14.76 -9.77
C GLY A 87 -6.49 -16.08 -10.54
N ALA A 88 -6.71 -17.21 -9.86
CA ALA A 88 -6.99 -18.48 -10.51
C ALA A 88 -8.34 -18.51 -11.28
N LYS A 89 -9.26 -17.58 -10.94
CA LYS A 89 -10.62 -17.54 -11.52
C LYS A 89 -10.90 -16.28 -12.32
N VAL A 90 -10.16 -15.21 -12.08
CA VAL A 90 -10.41 -13.90 -12.71
C VAL A 90 -9.10 -13.23 -13.15
N ASN A 91 -9.12 -12.62 -14.31
CA ASN A 91 -8.08 -11.69 -14.73
C ASN A 91 -8.30 -10.35 -14.02
N LYS A 92 -7.43 -10.03 -13.05
CA LYS A 92 -7.59 -8.83 -12.22
C LYS A 92 -7.17 -7.56 -12.93
N PHE A 93 -6.22 -7.61 -13.87
CA PHE A 93 -5.88 -6.47 -14.70
C PHE A 93 -7.10 -6.00 -15.50
N GLU A 94 -7.76 -6.92 -16.18
CA GLU A 94 -8.96 -6.65 -16.96
C GLU A 94 -10.13 -6.18 -16.08
N LYS A 95 -10.42 -6.90 -14.97
CA LYS A 95 -11.56 -6.60 -14.09
C LYS A 95 -11.45 -5.25 -13.39
N CYS A 96 -10.25 -4.84 -13.06
CA CYS A 96 -9.99 -3.56 -12.38
C CYS A 96 -9.60 -2.44 -13.36
N ALA A 97 -9.61 -2.70 -14.68
CA ALA A 97 -9.16 -1.77 -15.72
C ALA A 97 -7.75 -1.22 -15.42
N LEU A 98 -6.83 -2.11 -15.00
CA LEU A 98 -5.44 -1.79 -14.71
C LEU A 98 -4.57 -2.14 -15.93
N THR A 99 -3.60 -1.29 -16.23
CA THR A 99 -2.70 -1.46 -17.35
C THR A 99 -1.41 -2.13 -16.92
N GLU A 100 -1.13 -3.31 -17.50
CA GLU A 100 0.14 -4.01 -17.33
C GLU A 100 1.23 -3.29 -18.12
N THR A 101 2.35 -2.96 -17.45
CA THR A 101 3.50 -2.30 -18.05
C THR A 101 4.76 -3.10 -17.74
N GLU A 102 5.68 -3.19 -18.68
CA GLU A 102 6.94 -3.92 -18.53
C GLU A 102 7.83 -3.28 -17.45
N SER A 103 8.37 -4.11 -16.56
CA SER A 103 9.39 -3.72 -15.58
C SER A 103 10.77 -3.65 -16.23
N LYS A 104 11.70 -2.89 -15.63
CA LYS A 104 13.06 -2.72 -16.20
C LYS A 104 14.02 -3.85 -15.83
N VAL A 105 13.84 -4.46 -14.65
CA VAL A 105 14.83 -5.39 -14.06
C VAL A 105 14.26 -6.78 -13.80
N VAL A 106 12.96 -6.89 -13.51
CA VAL A 106 12.29 -8.17 -13.20
C VAL A 106 11.24 -8.53 -14.25
N GLY A 107 10.90 -9.82 -14.34
CA GLY A 107 9.88 -10.30 -15.26
C GLY A 107 8.43 -10.02 -14.84
N ALA A 108 8.20 -9.70 -13.57
CA ALA A 108 6.89 -9.28 -13.06
C ALA A 108 6.56 -7.86 -13.54
N PRO A 109 5.31 -7.56 -13.98
CA PRO A 109 4.96 -6.26 -14.53
C PRO A 109 4.76 -5.19 -13.46
N THR A 110 4.85 -3.91 -13.85
CA THR A 110 4.33 -2.78 -13.09
C THR A 110 2.87 -2.51 -13.45
N ILE A 111 2.18 -1.70 -12.65
CA ILE A 111 0.84 -1.18 -12.91
C ILE A 111 0.95 0.30 -13.25
N ALA A 112 0.56 0.69 -14.48
CA ALA A 112 0.72 2.06 -14.98
C ALA A 112 0.01 3.12 -14.12
N GLU A 113 -1.12 2.77 -13.51
CA GLU A 113 -1.92 3.66 -12.67
C GLU A 113 -1.33 3.87 -11.26
N CYS A 114 -0.28 3.10 -10.90
CA CYS A 114 0.41 3.25 -9.63
C CYS A 114 1.60 4.19 -9.78
N PRO A 115 1.68 5.28 -9.00
CA PRO A 115 2.69 6.31 -9.20
C PRO A 115 4.12 5.89 -8.82
N ILE A 116 4.26 4.79 -8.07
CA ILE A 116 5.57 4.26 -7.65
C ILE A 116 5.53 2.74 -7.71
N ALA A 117 6.54 2.15 -8.36
CA ALA A 117 6.74 0.71 -8.44
C ALA A 117 8.14 0.33 -7.93
N ILE A 118 8.23 -0.74 -7.15
CA ILE A 118 9.45 -1.25 -6.51
C ILE A 118 9.65 -2.68 -6.98
N GLU A 119 10.66 -2.90 -7.80
CA GLU A 119 11.01 -4.19 -8.39
C GLU A 119 11.85 -5.01 -7.40
N CYS A 120 11.45 -6.24 -7.15
CA CYS A 120 11.99 -7.07 -6.07
C CYS A 120 12.39 -8.46 -6.57
N ARG A 121 13.51 -8.97 -6.03
CA ARG A 121 13.95 -10.34 -6.24
C ARG A 121 14.02 -11.07 -4.92
N VAL A 122 13.29 -12.19 -4.81
CA VAL A 122 13.21 -13.00 -3.59
C VAL A 122 14.58 -13.59 -3.25
N THR A 123 14.99 -13.44 -2.01
CA THR A 123 16.25 -13.99 -1.49
C THR A 123 16.01 -15.18 -0.53
N GLU A 124 14.86 -15.15 0.17
CA GLU A 124 14.53 -16.17 1.16
C GLU A 124 13.01 -16.26 1.34
N VAL A 125 12.49 -17.43 1.65
CA VAL A 125 11.10 -17.66 2.02
C VAL A 125 11.05 -18.30 3.40
N ILE A 126 10.43 -17.58 4.37
CA ILE A 126 10.37 -17.99 5.76
C ILE A 126 8.93 -18.35 6.12
N PRO A 127 8.63 -19.63 6.43
CA PRO A 127 7.33 -20.05 6.91
C PRO A 127 7.03 -19.46 8.31
N MET A 128 5.87 -18.79 8.46
CA MET A 128 5.42 -18.18 9.71
C MET A 128 4.07 -18.75 10.17
N GLY A 129 3.81 -20.01 9.91
CA GLY A 129 2.55 -20.69 10.21
C GLY A 129 1.45 -20.39 9.19
N THR A 130 0.64 -19.37 9.39
CA THR A 130 -0.46 -19.03 8.46
C THR A 130 -0.02 -18.30 7.20
N HIS A 131 1.19 -17.78 7.17
CA HIS A 131 1.78 -17.02 6.06
C HIS A 131 3.22 -17.45 5.86
N ASP A 132 3.70 -17.30 4.64
CA ASP A 132 5.12 -17.32 4.32
C ASP A 132 5.58 -15.89 4.02
N VAL A 133 6.72 -15.51 4.58
CA VAL A 133 7.37 -14.23 4.33
C VAL A 133 8.37 -14.39 3.20
N PHE A 134 8.13 -13.74 2.08
CA PHE A 134 9.05 -13.64 0.96
C PHE A 134 9.94 -12.43 1.18
N MET A 135 11.15 -12.66 1.67
CA MET A 135 12.18 -11.62 1.80
C MET A 135 12.83 -11.36 0.44
N ALA A 136 13.08 -10.11 0.11
CA ALA A 136 13.56 -9.75 -1.20
C ALA A 136 14.54 -8.57 -1.17
N ASP A 137 15.49 -8.58 -2.11
CA ASP A 137 16.27 -7.41 -2.47
C ASP A 137 15.43 -6.47 -3.34
N ILE A 138 15.51 -5.17 -3.09
CA ILE A 138 14.97 -4.15 -3.98
C ILE A 138 16.01 -3.95 -5.08
N VAL A 139 15.66 -4.32 -6.32
CA VAL A 139 16.58 -4.31 -7.48
C VAL A 139 16.27 -3.20 -8.48
N GLY A 140 15.11 -2.53 -8.34
CA GLY A 140 14.72 -1.40 -9.17
C GLY A 140 13.60 -0.59 -8.52
N ILE A 141 13.55 0.70 -8.82
CA ILE A 141 12.45 1.58 -8.43
C ILE A 141 12.14 2.49 -9.62
N SER A 142 10.87 2.62 -9.93
CA SER A 142 10.37 3.62 -10.87
C SER A 142 9.27 4.47 -10.20
N CYS A 143 9.18 5.73 -10.59
CA CYS A 143 8.12 6.62 -10.13
C CYS A 143 7.64 7.50 -11.28
N ASP A 144 6.41 8.00 -11.15
CA ASP A 144 5.86 9.03 -12.03
C ASP A 144 6.77 10.26 -11.99
N GLU A 145 7.14 10.78 -13.16
CA GLU A 145 8.03 11.93 -13.32
C GLU A 145 7.48 13.18 -12.61
N SER A 146 6.15 13.34 -12.56
CA SER A 146 5.48 14.45 -11.88
C SER A 146 5.72 14.48 -10.36
N LEU A 147 6.10 13.33 -9.77
CA LEU A 147 6.44 13.23 -8.35
C LEU A 147 7.89 13.62 -8.05
N MET A 148 8.75 13.74 -9.06
CA MET A 148 10.17 14.04 -8.86
C MET A 148 10.45 15.52 -9.08
N ASP A 149 11.17 16.15 -8.17
CA ASP A 149 11.69 17.49 -8.37
C ASP A 149 13.05 17.48 -9.08
N LYS A 150 13.47 18.68 -9.53
CA LYS A 150 14.78 18.86 -10.22
C LYS A 150 16.02 18.50 -9.40
N ASN A 151 15.88 18.23 -8.10
CA ASN A 151 16.95 17.79 -7.21
C ASN A 151 16.93 16.27 -6.99
N GLY A 152 16.05 15.52 -7.68
CA GLY A 152 15.91 14.09 -7.56
C GLY A 152 15.14 13.64 -6.32
N LYS A 153 14.40 14.54 -5.66
CA LYS A 153 13.56 14.19 -4.51
C LYS A 153 12.17 13.76 -4.96
N ILE A 154 11.72 12.61 -4.47
CA ILE A 154 10.35 12.11 -4.67
C ILE A 154 9.40 12.78 -3.67
N HIS A 155 8.33 13.35 -4.18
CA HIS A 155 7.26 14.01 -3.42
C HIS A 155 6.10 13.05 -3.12
N TYR A 156 6.26 12.20 -2.11
CA TYR A 156 5.22 11.26 -1.67
C TYR A 156 3.92 11.93 -1.23
N ASP A 157 3.98 13.18 -0.80
CA ASP A 157 2.84 14.01 -0.43
C ASP A 157 1.91 14.35 -1.60
N LYS A 158 2.39 14.16 -2.86
CA LYS A 158 1.61 14.35 -4.08
C LYS A 158 1.09 13.03 -4.67
N ALA A 159 1.56 11.89 -4.18
CA ALA A 159 1.22 10.58 -4.72
C ALA A 159 -0.17 10.08 -4.28
N ASP A 160 -0.87 10.81 -3.42
CA ASP A 160 -2.20 10.47 -2.87
C ASP A 160 -2.33 9.02 -2.41
N LEU A 161 -1.31 8.52 -1.69
CA LEU A 161 -1.22 7.10 -1.33
C LEU A 161 -2.30 6.68 -0.34
N LEU A 162 -2.75 5.44 -0.54
CA LEU A 162 -3.74 4.77 0.30
C LEU A 162 -3.12 4.25 1.60
N ALA A 163 -3.88 4.30 2.69
CA ALA A 163 -3.55 3.67 3.97
C ALA A 163 -4.65 2.68 4.38
N TYR A 164 -4.26 1.57 5.01
CA TYR A 164 -5.17 0.55 5.52
C TYR A 164 -5.12 0.48 7.04
N VAL A 165 -6.28 0.54 7.67
CA VAL A 165 -6.43 0.46 9.13
C VAL A 165 -7.57 -0.50 9.46
N HIS A 166 -7.24 -1.71 9.87
CA HIS A 166 -8.22 -2.66 10.42
C HIS A 166 -9.50 -2.88 9.61
N GLY A 167 -9.40 -3.14 8.30
CA GLY A 167 -10.56 -3.38 7.43
C GLY A 167 -11.11 -2.14 6.75
N GLU A 168 -10.49 -0.98 6.97
CA GLU A 168 -10.91 0.29 6.37
C GLU A 168 -9.75 0.95 5.62
N TYR A 169 -10.08 1.70 4.57
CA TYR A 169 -9.13 2.43 3.74
C TYR A 169 -9.21 3.93 4.02
N PHE A 170 -8.05 4.59 4.09
CA PHE A 170 -7.93 6.02 4.39
C PHE A 170 -6.97 6.70 3.42
N SER A 171 -7.21 7.96 3.15
CA SER A 171 -6.19 8.83 2.55
C SER A 171 -5.20 9.29 3.63
N LEU A 172 -3.98 9.62 3.22
CA LEU A 172 -3.04 10.32 4.08
C LEU A 172 -3.55 11.73 4.36
N GLY A 173 -3.43 12.18 5.61
CA GLY A 173 -3.79 13.53 6.00
C GLY A 173 -2.71 14.55 5.68
N ASP A 174 -2.89 15.79 6.20
CA ASP A 174 -1.93 16.88 6.04
C ASP A 174 -0.52 16.51 6.52
N ARG A 175 0.48 16.99 5.82
CA ARG A 175 1.89 16.84 6.22
C ARG A 175 2.12 17.44 7.61
N VAL A 176 2.64 16.65 8.52
CA VAL A 176 2.90 17.05 9.92
C VAL A 176 4.24 17.74 10.10
N GLY A 177 5.26 17.30 9.36
CA GLY A 177 6.62 17.80 9.45
C GLY A 177 7.57 16.99 8.56
N ARG A 178 8.83 17.42 8.47
CA ARG A 178 9.91 16.64 7.85
C ARG A 178 10.65 15.80 8.89
N PHE A 179 11.37 14.79 8.47
CA PHE A 179 12.27 14.05 9.36
C PHE A 179 13.27 15.03 10.00
N GLY A 180 13.47 14.92 11.30
CA GLY A 180 14.35 15.79 12.06
C GLY A 180 13.78 17.16 12.46
N PHE A 181 12.53 17.50 12.09
CA PHE A 181 11.94 18.79 12.43
C PHE A 181 11.83 19.08 13.94
N SER A 182 11.87 18.05 14.78
CA SER A 182 11.86 18.19 16.25
C SER A 182 13.13 18.79 16.82
N THR A 183 14.23 18.76 16.04
CA THR A 183 15.54 19.31 16.42
C THR A 183 15.76 20.75 15.91
N ASP A 184 14.82 21.31 15.17
CA ASP A 184 14.88 22.69 14.70
C ASP A 184 14.88 23.67 15.90
N LYS A 185 15.66 24.74 15.82
CA LYS A 185 15.70 25.79 16.86
C LYS A 185 14.30 26.32 17.13
N GLY A 186 13.92 26.40 18.41
CA GLY A 186 12.59 26.84 18.84
C GLY A 186 11.49 25.78 18.71
N CYS A 187 11.80 24.56 18.29
CA CYS A 187 10.85 23.45 18.35
C CYS A 187 10.83 22.84 19.75
N ASN A 188 9.68 22.91 20.43
CA ASN A 188 9.43 22.17 21.66
C ASN A 188 8.46 21.04 21.37
N PRO A 189 8.88 19.76 21.43
CA PRO A 189 8.00 18.60 21.15
C PRO A 189 6.74 18.57 22.02
N ALA A 190 6.82 18.97 23.27
CA ALA A 190 5.70 19.01 24.21
C ALA A 190 4.65 20.05 23.81
N LEU A 191 5.04 21.26 23.41
CA LEU A 191 4.12 22.35 23.02
C LEU A 191 3.33 22.05 21.76
N ARG A 192 3.89 21.27 20.81
CA ARG A 192 3.16 20.83 19.60
C ARG A 192 2.06 19.83 19.91
N LEU A 193 2.24 18.98 20.90
CA LEU A 193 1.21 18.05 21.36
C LEU A 193 0.00 18.79 21.97
N GLU A 194 0.22 19.85 22.72
CA GLU A 194 -0.85 20.65 23.34
C GLU A 194 -1.68 21.39 22.29
N LYS A 195 -1.05 22.04 21.30
CA LYS A 195 -1.75 22.72 20.21
C LYS A 195 -2.60 21.80 19.32
N ARG A 196 -2.25 20.53 19.17
CA ARG A 196 -3.06 19.55 18.45
C ARG A 196 -4.29 19.10 19.21
N ARG A 197 -4.19 19.00 20.55
CA ARG A 197 -5.34 18.66 21.43
C ARG A 197 -6.39 19.76 21.46
N ALA A 198 -6.03 21.01 21.17
CA ALA A 198 -6.91 22.17 21.15
C ALA A 198 -7.63 22.41 19.80
N LYS A 199 -7.39 21.63 18.75
CA LYS A 199 -8.17 21.76 17.50
C LYS A 199 -9.55 21.12 17.70
N PRO A 200 -10.67 21.86 17.53
CA PRO A 200 -12.01 21.30 17.66
C PRO A 200 -12.26 20.26 16.56
N GLU A 201 -12.99 19.20 16.95
CA GLU A 201 -13.47 18.18 16.03
C GLU A 201 -14.18 18.82 14.82
N ARG A 202 -13.73 18.53 13.62
CA ARG A 202 -14.45 18.91 12.39
C ARG A 202 -15.81 18.22 12.42
N LYS A 203 -16.88 18.97 12.66
CA LYS A 203 -18.26 18.48 12.52
C LYS A 203 -18.41 17.88 11.11
N ALA A 204 -18.71 16.58 11.05
CA ALA A 204 -19.09 15.91 9.82
C ALA A 204 -20.31 16.66 9.23
N GLN A 205 -20.12 17.31 8.07
CA GLN A 205 -21.23 17.89 7.34
C GLN A 205 -22.05 16.76 6.73
N ASN A 206 -23.16 16.46 7.40
CA ASN A 206 -24.19 15.53 6.92
C ASN A 206 -24.92 16.20 5.73
N LYS A 207 -24.43 15.94 4.51
CA LYS A 207 -25.15 16.31 3.27
C LYS A 207 -25.78 15.05 2.69
N GLY A 208 -27.09 14.91 2.88
CA GLY A 208 -27.81 13.85 2.20
C GLY A 208 -29.28 13.71 2.57
N LYS A 209 -30.09 14.76 2.47
CA LYS A 209 -31.54 14.57 2.26
C LYS A 209 -31.81 14.39 0.76
N ARG A 210 -32.09 13.18 0.32
CA ARG A 210 -32.72 12.93 -0.99
C ARG A 210 -34.20 13.32 -0.92
N PRO A 211 -34.75 14.09 -1.88
CA PRO A 211 -36.18 14.29 -1.93
C PRO A 211 -36.89 13.04 -2.46
N ASN A 212 -37.93 12.67 -1.73
CA ASN A 212 -38.86 11.60 -2.05
C ASN A 212 -39.66 11.99 -3.29
N GLY A 213 -39.43 11.33 -4.42
CA GLY A 213 -40.22 11.48 -5.64
C GLY A 213 -41.49 10.61 -5.55
N GLY A 214 -42.60 11.29 -5.25
CA GLY A 214 -43.94 10.65 -5.22
C GLY A 214 -44.36 10.07 -6.58
N ARG A 215 -44.77 8.81 -6.60
CA ARG A 215 -45.59 8.25 -7.64
C ARG A 215 -46.98 8.88 -7.60
N LYS A 216 -47.42 9.47 -8.71
CA LYS A 216 -48.85 9.63 -9.00
C LYS A 216 -49.14 8.93 -10.34
N LYS A 217 -50.13 8.02 -10.23
CA LYS A 217 -51.07 7.43 -11.21
C LYS A 217 -50.55 7.24 -12.63
#